data_bcdbd22377af83eebfe9f85b7bf3acd6
#
_entry.id   bcdbd22377af83eebfe9f85b7bf3acd6
#
_cell.length_a   1.000
_cell.length_b   1.000
_cell.length_c   1.000
_cell.angle_alpha   90.00
_cell.angle_beta   90.00
_cell.angle_gamma   90.00
#
_symmetry.space_group_name_H-M   'P 1'
#
loop_
_entity.id
_entity.type
_entity.pdbx_description
1 polymer ?
#
loop_
_entity_poly.entity_id
_entity_poly.type
_entity_poly.pdbx_seq_one_letter_code
_entity_poly.pdbx_strand_id
1 'polypeptide(L)'
;MVGDKWTLLVVRDLANGPKRTMELHSGLFPISSRTLVGRLRDMEKDKLVIRKDFGGNPPHIEYELTERGRLLLPLVDALREIGESLGCNECEDRKRHLGFYCEACPRNFSVTQVEPLPRSVPANRRTRDDSIVLL
;
A
#
# COMPACT_ATOMS: atom_id res chain seq x y z
N MET A 1 -3.74 2.82 11.19
CA MET A 1 -2.37 3.10 10.71
C MET A 1 -2.18 2.55 9.31
N VAL A 2 -1.71 3.38 8.39
CA VAL A 2 -1.61 3.06 6.94
C VAL A 2 -0.41 2.17 6.61
N GLY A 3 0.62 2.12 7.47
CA GLY A 3 1.88 1.43 7.18
C GLY A 3 1.86 -0.09 7.29
N ASP A 4 0.74 -0.69 7.60
CA ASP A 4 0.60 -2.13 7.66
C ASP A 4 0.39 -2.73 6.25
N LYS A 5 1.11 -3.81 5.96
CA LYS A 5 1.04 -4.46 4.64
C LYS A 5 -0.38 -4.88 4.25
N TRP A 6 -1.17 -5.34 5.21
CA TRP A 6 -2.52 -5.80 4.93
C TRP A 6 -3.46 -4.65 4.55
N THR A 7 -3.30 -3.48 5.19
CA THR A 7 -4.04 -2.27 4.82
C THR A 7 -3.78 -1.89 3.37
N LEU A 8 -2.52 -1.86 2.95
CA LEU A 8 -2.16 -1.55 1.55
C LEU A 8 -2.68 -2.58 0.56
N LEU A 9 -2.66 -3.86 0.93
CA LEU A 9 -3.18 -4.94 0.08
C LEU A 9 -4.72 -4.88 -0.04
N VAL A 10 -5.43 -4.53 1.03
CA VAL A 10 -6.88 -4.30 0.99
C VAL A 10 -7.20 -3.11 0.08
N VAL A 11 -6.46 -2.01 0.20
CA VAL A 11 -6.61 -0.83 -0.69
C VAL A 11 -6.42 -1.23 -2.15
N ARG A 12 -5.40 -2.02 -2.46
CA ARG A 12 -5.15 -2.54 -3.81
C ARG A 12 -6.35 -3.34 -4.33
N ASP A 13 -6.88 -4.23 -3.52
CA ASP A 13 -7.96 -5.12 -3.95
C ASP A 13 -9.29 -4.37 -4.12
N LEU A 14 -9.51 -3.32 -3.33
CA LEU A 14 -10.70 -2.45 -3.44
C LEU A 14 -10.57 -1.38 -4.52
N ALA A 15 -9.41 -1.22 -5.13
CA ALA A 15 -9.19 -0.23 -6.20
C ALA A 15 -10.14 -0.44 -7.40
N ASN A 16 -10.49 -1.68 -7.68
CA ASN A 16 -11.34 -2.06 -8.80
C ASN A 16 -12.85 -2.06 -8.47
N GLY A 17 -13.23 -1.68 -7.27
CA GLY A 17 -14.61 -1.59 -6.84
C GLY A 17 -14.90 -2.28 -5.50
N PRO A 18 -16.17 -2.22 -5.06
CA PRO A 18 -16.59 -2.85 -3.81
C PRO A 18 -16.37 -4.36 -3.83
N LYS A 19 -16.00 -4.91 -2.68
CA LYS A 19 -15.84 -6.35 -2.49
C LYS A 19 -16.41 -6.81 -1.16
N ARG A 20 -16.87 -8.06 -1.16
CA ARG A 20 -17.29 -8.75 0.06
C ARG A 20 -16.08 -9.21 0.87
N THR A 21 -16.30 -9.43 2.17
CA THR A 21 -15.26 -9.95 3.08
C THR A 21 -14.67 -11.26 2.57
N MET A 22 -15.49 -12.16 2.02
CA MET A 22 -15.03 -13.45 1.48
C MET A 22 -14.15 -13.29 0.25
N GLU A 23 -14.48 -12.34 -0.63
CA GLU A 23 -13.68 -12.04 -1.82
C GLU A 23 -12.33 -11.45 -1.44
N LEU A 24 -12.31 -10.54 -0.46
CA LEU A 24 -11.07 -9.99 0.08
C LEU A 24 -10.23 -11.08 0.76
N HIS A 25 -10.86 -11.95 1.53
CA HIS A 25 -10.15 -13.05 2.18
C HIS A 25 -9.49 -13.99 1.17
N SER A 26 -10.21 -14.34 0.10
CA SER A 26 -9.67 -15.21 -0.96
C SER A 26 -8.53 -14.53 -1.73
N GLY A 27 -8.66 -13.24 -2.02
CA GLY A 27 -7.64 -12.47 -2.75
C GLY A 27 -6.38 -12.17 -1.95
N LEU A 28 -6.47 -12.19 -0.63
CA LEU A 28 -5.39 -11.85 0.29
C LEU A 28 -4.79 -13.06 1.02
N PHE A 29 -5.08 -14.26 0.54
CA PHE A 29 -4.46 -15.46 1.13
C PHE A 29 -2.93 -15.31 1.28
N PRO A 30 -2.32 -15.66 2.42
CA PRO A 30 -2.83 -16.46 3.55
C PRO A 30 -3.29 -15.63 4.78
N ILE A 31 -3.94 -14.49 4.59
CA ILE A 31 -4.48 -13.72 5.71
C ILE A 31 -5.52 -14.54 6.51
N SER A 32 -5.50 -14.46 7.83
CA SER A 32 -6.58 -15.04 8.64
C SER A 32 -7.84 -14.16 8.60
N SER A 33 -9.02 -14.79 8.68
CA SER A 33 -10.29 -14.04 8.73
C SER A 33 -10.32 -13.04 9.90
N ARG A 34 -9.76 -13.41 11.04
CA ARG A 34 -9.66 -12.53 12.21
C ARG A 34 -8.82 -11.30 11.93
N THR A 35 -7.67 -11.48 11.29
CA THR A 35 -6.78 -10.36 10.92
C THR A 35 -7.46 -9.45 9.90
N LEU A 36 -8.09 -10.02 8.88
CA LEU A 36 -8.79 -9.24 7.85
C LEU A 36 -9.93 -8.40 8.46
N VAL A 37 -10.78 -9.01 9.27
CA VAL A 37 -11.89 -8.29 9.92
C VAL A 37 -11.36 -7.18 10.84
N GLY A 38 -10.29 -7.45 11.59
CA GLY A 38 -9.62 -6.44 12.42
C GLY A 38 -9.12 -5.25 11.59
N ARG A 39 -8.47 -5.52 10.46
CA ARG A 39 -7.96 -4.47 9.56
C ARG A 39 -9.09 -3.66 8.91
N LEU A 40 -10.16 -4.32 8.46
CA LEU A 40 -11.32 -3.63 7.90
C LEU A 40 -11.98 -2.69 8.91
N ARG A 41 -12.08 -3.10 10.17
CA ARG A 41 -12.59 -2.24 11.25
C ARG A 41 -11.70 -1.03 11.52
N ASP A 42 -10.38 -1.23 11.53
CA ASP A 42 -9.44 -0.13 11.71
C ASP A 42 -9.50 0.85 10.53
N MET A 43 -9.56 0.33 9.31
CA MET A 43 -9.71 1.14 8.10
C MET A 43 -11.04 1.90 8.05
N GLU A 44 -12.11 1.32 8.58
CA GLU A 44 -13.40 1.99 8.70
C GLU A 44 -13.33 3.14 9.71
N LYS A 45 -12.68 2.94 10.88
CA LYS A 45 -12.43 4.00 11.87
C LYS A 45 -11.59 5.15 11.28
N ASP A 46 -10.57 4.81 10.50
CA ASP A 46 -9.70 5.78 9.83
C ASP A 46 -10.40 6.43 8.60
N LYS A 47 -11.63 6.04 8.31
CA LYS A 47 -12.43 6.52 7.16
C LYS A 47 -11.75 6.25 5.80
N LEU A 48 -11.02 5.17 5.70
CA LEU A 48 -10.40 4.72 4.45
C LEU A 48 -11.34 3.84 3.63
N VAL A 49 -12.23 3.12 4.31
CA VAL A 49 -13.27 2.29 3.70
C VAL A 49 -14.64 2.58 4.32
N ILE A 50 -15.67 2.33 3.53
CA ILE A 50 -17.07 2.32 3.97
C ILE A 50 -17.56 0.88 3.96
N ARG A 51 -18.24 0.49 5.02
CA ARG A 51 -18.99 -0.76 5.10
C ARG A 51 -20.42 -0.51 4.66
N LYS A 52 -20.86 -1.21 3.62
CA LYS A 52 -22.23 -1.18 3.12
C LYS A 52 -22.93 -2.49 3.48
N ASP A 53 -24.06 -2.40 4.15
CA ASP A 53 -24.89 -3.53 4.49
C ASP A 53 -26.18 -3.46 3.66
N PHE A 54 -26.35 -4.42 2.77
CA PHE A 54 -27.54 -4.51 1.90
C PHE A 54 -28.65 -5.36 2.49
N GLY A 55 -28.45 -5.86 3.73
CA GLY A 55 -29.39 -6.76 4.37
C GLY A 55 -29.42 -8.15 3.74
N GLY A 56 -30.48 -8.89 4.08
CA GLY A 56 -30.68 -10.24 3.57
C GLY A 56 -30.30 -11.34 4.56
N ASN A 57 -30.62 -12.57 4.20
CA ASN A 57 -30.24 -13.76 4.95
C ASN A 57 -29.69 -14.81 3.96
N PRO A 58 -28.37 -15.01 3.91
CA PRO A 58 -27.31 -14.41 4.72
C PRO A 58 -27.06 -12.91 4.43
N PRO A 59 -26.51 -12.16 5.39
CA PRO A 59 -26.28 -10.72 5.23
C PRO A 59 -25.26 -10.44 4.12
N HIS A 60 -25.58 -9.47 3.26
CA HIS A 60 -24.73 -9.02 2.18
C HIS A 60 -23.98 -7.75 2.60
N ILE A 61 -22.72 -7.91 2.94
CA ILE A 61 -21.85 -6.81 3.37
C ILE A 61 -20.72 -6.63 2.37
N GLU A 62 -20.57 -5.40 1.90
CA GLU A 62 -19.49 -4.99 1.01
C GLU A 62 -18.68 -3.86 1.62
N TYR A 63 -17.40 -3.83 1.26
CA TYR A 63 -16.49 -2.75 1.60
C TYR A 63 -16.09 -2.00 0.33
N GLU A 64 -16.02 -0.69 0.42
CA GLU A 64 -15.63 0.19 -0.67
C GLU A 64 -14.64 1.23 -0.17
N LEU A 65 -13.69 1.66 -1.02
CA LEU A 65 -12.79 2.75 -0.69
C LEU A 65 -13.55 4.08 -0.64
N THR A 66 -13.28 4.87 0.40
CA THR A 66 -13.65 6.27 0.44
C THR A 66 -12.74 7.10 -0.47
N GLU A 67 -13.05 8.37 -0.70
CA GLU A 67 -12.13 9.28 -1.37
C GLU A 67 -10.79 9.38 -0.63
N ARG A 68 -10.83 9.38 0.71
CA ARG A 68 -9.62 9.33 1.53
C ARG A 68 -8.82 8.04 1.31
N GLY A 69 -9.48 6.90 1.22
CA GLY A 69 -8.84 5.62 0.90
C GLY A 69 -8.21 5.62 -0.49
N ARG A 70 -8.83 6.27 -1.45
CA ARG A 70 -8.32 6.40 -2.83
C ARG A 70 -7.03 7.22 -2.92
N LEU A 71 -6.78 8.11 -1.98
CA LEU A 71 -5.51 8.85 -1.89
C LEU A 71 -4.29 7.94 -1.70
N LEU A 72 -4.50 6.71 -1.26
CA LEU A 72 -3.44 5.71 -1.09
C LEU A 72 -3.11 4.95 -2.38
N LEU A 73 -3.94 5.05 -3.42
CA LEU A 73 -3.73 4.31 -4.68
C LEU A 73 -2.40 4.66 -5.36
N PRO A 74 -1.97 5.92 -5.45
CA PRO A 74 -0.67 6.26 -6.03
C PRO A 74 0.49 5.60 -5.28
N LEU A 75 0.40 5.47 -3.96
CA LEU A 75 1.40 4.76 -3.15
C LEU A 75 1.42 3.26 -3.48
N VAL A 76 0.26 2.64 -3.59
CA VAL A 76 0.12 1.23 -3.95
C VAL A 76 0.68 0.97 -5.34
N ASP A 77 0.40 1.85 -6.31
CA ASP A 77 0.92 1.75 -7.67
C ASP A 77 2.44 1.90 -7.71
N ALA A 78 2.99 2.86 -6.98
CA ALA A 78 4.44 3.02 -6.86
C ALA A 78 5.12 1.79 -6.24
N LEU A 79 4.53 1.20 -5.21
CA LEU A 79 5.03 -0.03 -4.61
C LEU A 79 4.97 -1.22 -5.57
N ARG A 80 3.91 -1.29 -6.39
CA ARG A 80 3.79 -2.32 -7.43
C ARG A 80 4.89 -2.17 -8.48
N GLU A 81 5.09 -0.98 -9.00
CA GLU A 81 6.14 -0.70 -9.99
C GLU A 81 7.53 -1.05 -9.45
N ILE A 82 7.82 -0.66 -8.21
CA ILE A 82 9.08 -1.01 -7.56
C ILE A 82 9.18 -2.54 -7.38
N GLY A 83 8.10 -3.19 -6.96
CA GLY A 83 8.05 -4.65 -6.78
C GLY A 83 8.28 -5.40 -8.10
N GLU A 84 7.68 -4.96 -9.19
CA GLU A 84 7.89 -5.51 -10.52
C GLU A 84 9.34 -5.32 -10.97
N SER A 85 9.91 -4.14 -10.74
CA SER A 85 11.32 -3.88 -11.05
C SER A 85 12.31 -4.67 -10.18
N LEU A 86 11.89 -5.05 -8.97
CA LEU A 86 12.68 -5.87 -8.05
C LEU A 86 12.47 -7.38 -8.24
N GLY A 87 11.53 -7.79 -9.08
CA GLY A 87 11.16 -9.19 -9.34
C GLY A 87 12.24 -10.04 -10.02
N CYS A 88 13.52 -9.68 -9.83
CA CYS A 88 14.67 -10.36 -10.43
C CYS A 88 14.81 -11.83 -10.03
N ASN A 89 14.12 -12.31 -9.01
CA ASN A 89 14.21 -13.70 -8.57
C ASN A 89 13.70 -14.69 -9.63
N GLU A 90 12.77 -14.26 -10.46
CA GLU A 90 12.22 -15.03 -11.57
C GLU A 90 12.84 -14.66 -12.92
N CYS A 91 13.72 -13.67 -12.94
CA CYS A 91 14.39 -13.22 -14.14
C CYS A 91 15.39 -14.29 -14.62
N GLU A 92 15.20 -14.76 -15.87
CA GLU A 92 16.08 -15.76 -16.49
C GLU A 92 17.52 -15.27 -16.58
N ASP A 93 17.75 -14.00 -16.82
CA ASP A 93 19.08 -13.40 -16.90
C ASP A 93 19.78 -13.43 -15.55
N ARG A 94 19.06 -13.23 -14.46
CA ARG A 94 19.63 -13.36 -13.12
C ARG A 94 20.04 -14.78 -12.80
N LYS A 95 19.21 -15.74 -13.19
CA LYS A 95 19.52 -17.18 -13.01
C LYS A 95 20.77 -17.56 -13.75
N ARG A 96 21.00 -16.98 -14.95
CA ARG A 96 22.20 -17.21 -15.75
C ARG A 96 23.47 -16.56 -15.17
N HIS A 97 23.35 -15.40 -14.57
CA HIS A 97 24.48 -14.58 -14.13
C HIS A 97 24.81 -14.71 -12.64
N LEU A 98 24.30 -15.74 -11.95
CA LEU A 98 24.68 -16.11 -10.57
C LEU A 98 24.72 -14.93 -9.58
N GLY A 99 23.72 -14.05 -9.65
CA GLY A 99 23.56 -12.96 -8.69
C GLY A 99 24.09 -11.60 -9.12
N PHE A 100 24.70 -11.48 -10.29
CA PHE A 100 25.01 -10.17 -10.88
C PHE A 100 23.76 -9.56 -11.51
N TYR A 101 23.63 -8.24 -11.46
CA TYR A 101 22.57 -7.53 -12.16
C TYR A 101 22.82 -7.60 -13.66
N CYS A 102 21.78 -7.92 -14.44
CA CYS A 102 21.89 -7.86 -15.89
C CYS A 102 21.85 -6.40 -16.37
N GLU A 103 22.37 -6.13 -17.58
CA GLU A 103 22.36 -4.79 -18.16
C GLU A 103 20.97 -4.21 -18.39
N ALA A 104 19.99 -5.08 -18.64
CA ALA A 104 18.58 -4.72 -18.77
C ALA A 104 17.87 -4.51 -17.42
N CYS A 105 18.56 -4.71 -16.29
CA CYS A 105 17.95 -4.59 -14.98
C CYS A 105 17.67 -3.11 -14.67
N PRO A 106 16.42 -2.76 -14.27
CA PRO A 106 16.09 -1.40 -13.82
C PRO A 106 16.96 -0.92 -12.63
N ARG A 107 17.61 -1.83 -11.90
CA ARG A 107 18.56 -1.50 -10.84
C ARG A 107 19.90 -0.97 -11.35
N ASN A 108 20.20 -1.20 -12.63
CA ASN A 108 21.37 -0.61 -13.29
C ASN A 108 21.14 0.85 -13.69
N PHE A 109 19.99 1.44 -13.38
CA PHE A 109 19.87 2.89 -13.43
C PHE A 109 20.92 3.47 -12.47
N SER A 110 22.01 3.90 -13.07
CA SER A 110 23.05 4.64 -12.38
C SER A 110 22.40 5.72 -11.53
N VAL A 111 22.72 5.75 -10.27
CA VAL A 111 22.35 6.80 -9.29
C VAL A 111 22.75 8.23 -9.78
N THR A 112 23.35 8.33 -10.95
CA THR A 112 23.81 9.55 -11.62
C THR A 112 22.68 10.41 -12.19
N GLN A 113 21.41 10.01 -12.13
CA GLN A 113 20.28 10.83 -12.57
C GLN A 113 19.27 11.17 -11.47
N VAL A 114 19.55 10.81 -10.24
CA VAL A 114 18.88 11.47 -9.13
C VAL A 114 19.59 12.81 -8.97
N GLU A 115 19.02 13.86 -9.54
CA GLU A 115 19.41 15.21 -9.15
C GLU A 115 19.36 15.25 -7.61
N PRO A 116 20.46 15.64 -6.96
CA PRO A 116 20.43 15.77 -5.52
C PRO A 116 19.33 16.76 -5.20
N LEU A 117 18.32 16.33 -4.44
CA LEU A 117 17.30 17.21 -3.89
C LEU A 117 18.00 18.49 -3.42
N PRO A 118 17.56 19.67 -3.86
CA PRO A 118 18.20 20.91 -3.47
C PRO A 118 18.32 20.94 -1.95
N ARG A 119 19.52 21.04 -1.43
CA ARG A 119 19.84 21.05 0.01
C ARG A 119 19.39 22.34 0.71
N SER A 120 18.44 23.05 0.12
CA SER A 120 17.83 24.23 0.68
C SER A 120 16.39 23.95 1.08
N VAL A 121 16.20 23.04 1.99
CA VAL A 121 15.13 23.29 2.96
C VAL A 121 15.72 24.34 3.90
N PRO A 122 15.25 25.59 3.88
CA PRO A 122 15.69 26.53 4.88
C PRO A 122 15.37 25.89 6.22
N ALA A 123 16.38 25.78 7.08
CA ALA A 123 16.18 25.39 8.46
C ALA A 123 15.16 26.38 9.02
N ASN A 124 13.90 26.03 8.96
CA ASN A 124 12.86 26.75 9.65
C ASN A 124 13.25 26.63 11.11
N ARG A 125 13.84 27.71 11.64
CA ARG A 125 14.02 27.86 13.08
C ARG A 125 12.65 27.59 13.67
N ARG A 126 12.47 26.39 14.17
CA ARG A 126 11.36 26.07 15.05
C ARG A 126 11.52 27.03 16.24
N THR A 127 10.76 28.10 16.20
CA THR A 127 10.36 28.74 17.45
C THR A 127 9.76 27.59 18.25
N ARG A 128 10.39 27.28 19.37
CA ARG A 128 9.82 26.39 20.36
C ARG A 128 8.50 26.99 20.78
N ASP A 129 7.45 26.55 20.14
CA ASP A 129 6.12 26.68 20.70
C ASP A 129 5.92 25.39 21.50
N ASP A 130 6.08 25.51 22.82
CA ASP A 130 5.95 24.42 23.78
C ASP A 130 4.49 24.00 23.98
N SER A 131 3.62 24.29 23.03
CA SER A 131 2.20 24.00 23.10
C SER A 131 1.77 22.80 22.23
N ILE A 132 2.68 21.92 21.86
CA ILE A 132 2.27 20.65 21.27
C ILE A 132 1.88 19.70 22.40
N VAL A 133 0.62 19.75 22.73
CA VAL A 133 -0.03 18.72 23.54
C VAL A 133 -0.11 17.47 22.65
N LEU A 134 0.70 16.49 22.97
CA LEU A 134 0.55 15.15 22.43
C LEU A 134 -0.69 14.53 23.06
N LEU A 135 -1.73 14.46 22.27
CA LEU A 135 -2.91 13.63 22.58
C LEU A 135 -2.72 12.27 21.95
#